data_26e0aaafc60602eeafe04302c072c891
#
_entry.id   26e0aaafc60602eeafe04302c072c891
#
_cell.length_a   1.000
_cell.length_b   1.000
_cell.length_c   1.000
_cell.angle_alpha   90.00
_cell.angle_beta   90.00
_cell.angle_gamma   90.00
#
_symmetry.space_group_name_H-M   'P 1'
#
loop_
_entity.id
_entity.type
_entity.pdbx_description
1 polymer ?
#
loop_
_entity_poly.entity_id
_entity_poly.type
_entity_poly.pdbx_seq_one_letter_code
_entity_poly.pdbx_strand_id
1 'polypeptide(L)'
;EELGQPEIRVAGLRLNPNNFSPSRQTFINNFQLKNLKEDKVYSIIGLPANLLAGAVSWSPSENKIAFTHTTNNKVELYIIDVATKKASLISKRALNSVLGNPYTWVDDNTLLYKSTISNASAAPKRPITPKGPTIQQNLGKAAPSPTYQDLIKSPFDEQVFQFYALSQLVINKNGVETLSGKPCILSNFSLSPDKKYLLQKHLQQPFSYLVTANGFPSKMVITDLTGKTIKVLADLPSTEGTPSGYD
;
A
#
# COMPACT_ATOMS: atom_id res chain seq x y z
N GLU A 1 5.71 -23.69 -0.32
CA GLU A 1 4.44 -23.09 -0.84
C GLU A 1 4.62 -21.65 -1.32
N GLU A 2 5.56 -20.87 -0.76
CA GLU A 2 5.81 -19.47 -1.14
C GLU A 2 6.31 -19.31 -2.59
N LEU A 3 7.07 -20.26 -3.09
CA LEU A 3 7.60 -20.26 -4.46
C LEU A 3 6.54 -20.52 -5.54
N GLY A 4 5.37 -21.00 -5.18
CA GLY A 4 4.25 -21.26 -6.10
C GLY A 4 3.26 -20.09 -6.25
N GLN A 5 3.44 -19.00 -5.51
CA GLN A 5 2.55 -17.84 -5.60
C GLN A 5 2.86 -16.99 -6.85
N PRO A 6 1.85 -16.51 -7.57
CA PRO A 6 2.07 -15.62 -8.69
C PRO A 6 2.71 -14.31 -8.20
N GLU A 7 3.79 -13.89 -8.86
CA GLU A 7 4.53 -12.68 -8.52
C GLU A 7 4.69 -11.78 -9.74
N ILE A 8 4.33 -10.51 -9.60
CA ILE A 8 4.66 -9.43 -10.54
C ILE A 8 5.85 -8.66 -9.99
N ARG A 9 6.81 -8.39 -10.88
CA ARG A 9 8.02 -7.60 -10.59
C ARG A 9 8.01 -6.35 -11.45
N VAL A 10 7.82 -5.19 -10.83
CA VAL A 10 7.68 -3.90 -11.53
C VAL A 10 8.05 -2.74 -10.61
N ALA A 11 8.75 -1.76 -11.13
CA ALA A 11 9.12 -0.53 -10.41
C ALA A 11 9.86 -0.78 -9.08
N GLY A 12 10.67 -1.85 -9.00
CA GLY A 12 11.36 -2.28 -7.79
C GLY A 12 10.48 -2.99 -6.77
N LEU A 13 9.23 -3.28 -7.12
CA LEU A 13 8.25 -3.95 -6.26
C LEU A 13 8.07 -5.41 -6.69
N ARG A 14 7.72 -6.25 -5.72
CA ARG A 14 7.29 -7.63 -5.91
C ARG A 14 5.91 -7.80 -5.32
N LEU A 15 4.92 -8.02 -6.16
CA LEU A 15 3.52 -7.95 -5.86
C LEU A 15 2.82 -9.29 -6.09
N ASN A 16 1.89 -9.62 -5.21
CA ASN A 16 0.91 -10.67 -5.49
C ASN A 16 -0.24 -10.06 -6.32
N PRO A 17 -0.42 -10.46 -7.58
CA PRO A 17 -1.41 -9.88 -8.47
C PRO A 17 -2.85 -10.16 -8.05
N ASN A 18 -3.09 -11.18 -7.23
CA ASN A 18 -4.43 -11.59 -6.87
C ASN A 18 -5.04 -10.73 -5.75
N ASN A 19 -4.20 -10.18 -4.87
CA ASN A 19 -4.68 -9.54 -3.64
C ASN A 19 -4.13 -8.13 -3.39
N PHE A 20 -3.39 -7.53 -4.34
CA PHE A 20 -2.84 -6.16 -4.25
C PHE A 20 -1.98 -5.94 -2.99
N SER A 21 -1.10 -6.90 -2.71
CA SER A 21 -0.15 -6.83 -1.60
C SER A 21 1.27 -7.17 -2.06
N PRO A 22 2.31 -6.90 -1.26
CA PRO A 22 3.64 -7.45 -1.52
C PRO A 22 3.57 -8.98 -1.56
N SER A 23 4.35 -9.63 -2.47
CA SER A 23 4.32 -11.08 -2.65
C SER A 23 5.04 -11.83 -1.53
N ARG A 24 6.02 -11.20 -0.89
CA ARG A 24 6.86 -11.81 0.15
C ARG A 24 6.67 -11.07 1.46
N GLN A 25 5.89 -11.67 2.35
CA GLN A 25 5.57 -11.08 3.65
C GLN A 25 5.68 -12.12 4.75
N THR A 26 6.04 -11.66 5.94
CA THR A 26 5.91 -12.43 7.18
C THR A 26 4.58 -12.10 7.83
N PHE A 27 3.88 -13.10 8.31
CA PHE A 27 2.56 -12.95 8.91
C PHE A 27 2.52 -13.46 10.35
N ILE A 28 1.67 -12.83 11.13
CA ILE A 28 1.24 -13.32 12.44
C ILE A 28 0.04 -14.24 12.21
N ASN A 29 0.06 -15.43 12.81
CA ASN A 29 -0.97 -16.46 12.63
C ASN A 29 -1.94 -16.59 13.80
N ASN A 30 -1.71 -15.87 14.90
CA ASN A 30 -2.58 -15.86 16.07
C ASN A 30 -2.39 -14.61 16.92
N PHE A 31 -3.41 -14.25 17.70
CA PHE A 31 -3.36 -13.19 18.70
C PHE A 31 -3.84 -13.70 20.06
N GLN A 32 -3.16 -13.29 21.11
CA GLN A 32 -3.56 -13.47 22.49
C GLN A 32 -3.37 -12.15 23.25
N LEU A 33 -4.19 -11.90 24.23
CA LEU A 33 -4.05 -10.77 25.15
C LEU A 33 -3.65 -11.27 26.52
N LYS A 34 -2.60 -10.69 27.11
CA LYS A 34 -2.18 -11.00 28.48
C LYS A 34 -2.46 -9.79 29.38
N ASN A 35 -3.25 -10.03 30.44
CA ASN A 35 -3.37 -9.07 31.53
C ASN A 35 -2.16 -9.22 32.45
N LEU A 36 -1.30 -8.20 32.47
CA LEU A 36 -0.05 -8.26 33.23
C LEU A 36 -0.24 -8.19 34.74
N LYS A 37 -1.37 -7.63 35.24
CA LYS A 37 -1.66 -7.56 36.67
C LYS A 37 -2.19 -8.87 37.22
N GLU A 38 -2.99 -9.58 36.43
CA GLU A 38 -3.61 -10.83 36.82
C GLU A 38 -2.84 -12.05 36.35
N ASP A 39 -1.77 -11.86 35.55
CA ASP A 39 -1.01 -12.88 34.85
C ASP A 39 -1.88 -13.85 34.02
N LYS A 40 -3.00 -13.35 33.50
CA LYS A 40 -4.01 -14.13 32.80
C LYS A 40 -3.91 -13.90 31.28
N VAL A 41 -3.92 -15.00 30.51
CA VAL A 41 -3.92 -14.97 29.06
C VAL A 41 -5.33 -15.23 28.52
N TYR A 42 -5.73 -14.48 27.53
CA TYR A 42 -7.03 -14.57 26.86
C TYR A 42 -6.84 -14.83 25.37
N SER A 43 -7.58 -15.79 24.86
CA SER A 43 -7.70 -16.01 23.41
C SER A 43 -8.65 -15.00 22.79
N ILE A 44 -8.40 -14.65 21.54
CA ILE A 44 -9.25 -13.74 20.76
C ILE A 44 -10.32 -14.55 20.03
N ILE A 45 -11.57 -14.14 20.15
CA ILE A 45 -12.72 -14.75 19.49
C ILE A 45 -12.95 -14.04 18.13
N GLY A 46 -13.33 -14.79 17.09
CA GLY A 46 -13.70 -14.22 15.80
C GLY A 46 -12.51 -13.85 14.91
N LEU A 47 -11.33 -14.36 15.20
CA LEU A 47 -10.21 -14.30 14.24
C LEU A 47 -10.56 -15.09 12.97
N PRO A 48 -10.10 -14.63 11.79
CA PRO A 48 -10.25 -15.40 10.56
C PRO A 48 -9.63 -16.79 10.66
N ALA A 49 -10.24 -17.78 10.03
CA ALA A 49 -9.58 -19.06 9.81
C ALA A 49 -8.32 -18.84 8.94
N ASN A 50 -7.24 -19.57 9.22
CA ASN A 50 -5.95 -19.44 8.53
C ASN A 50 -5.45 -17.98 8.53
N LEU A 51 -5.42 -17.35 9.69
CA LEU A 51 -5.02 -15.97 9.87
C LEU A 51 -3.62 -15.71 9.30
N LEU A 52 -3.54 -14.72 8.41
CA LEU A 52 -2.30 -14.15 7.89
C LEU A 52 -2.35 -12.64 8.20
N ALA A 53 -2.01 -12.29 9.44
CA ALA A 53 -2.10 -10.91 9.91
C ALA A 53 -0.81 -10.12 9.65
N GLY A 54 -0.97 -8.87 9.23
CA GLY A 54 0.11 -7.89 9.06
C GLY A 54 -0.32 -6.50 9.49
N ALA A 55 0.59 -5.55 9.41
CA ALA A 55 0.33 -4.13 9.70
C ALA A 55 -0.45 -3.93 11.03
N VAL A 56 0.01 -4.54 12.12
CA VAL A 56 -0.67 -4.49 13.43
C VAL A 56 -0.40 -3.15 14.10
N SER A 57 -1.45 -2.49 14.61
CA SER A 57 -1.31 -1.25 15.37
C SER A 57 -2.40 -1.08 16.42
N TRP A 58 -2.06 -0.45 17.54
CA TRP A 58 -2.99 -0.06 18.59
C TRP A 58 -3.76 1.20 18.19
N SER A 59 -4.99 1.31 18.67
CA SER A 59 -5.75 2.57 18.62
C SER A 59 -5.14 3.61 19.57
N PRO A 60 -5.42 4.90 19.38
CA PRO A 60 -4.83 5.97 20.22
C PRO A 60 -5.03 5.80 21.73
N SER A 61 -6.16 5.25 22.17
CA SER A 61 -6.44 4.96 23.60
C SER A 61 -6.12 3.52 24.02
N GLU A 62 -5.44 2.77 23.17
CA GLU A 62 -4.99 1.38 23.43
C GLU A 62 -6.11 0.40 23.80
N ASN A 63 -7.36 0.73 23.44
CA ASN A 63 -8.53 -0.12 23.71
C ASN A 63 -8.90 -1.03 22.52
N LYS A 64 -8.27 -0.83 21.36
CA LYS A 64 -8.45 -1.64 20.16
C LYS A 64 -7.12 -1.91 19.48
N ILE A 65 -7.04 -3.01 18.74
CA ILE A 65 -5.92 -3.36 17.87
C ILE A 65 -6.47 -3.53 16.46
N ALA A 66 -5.94 -2.80 15.48
CA ALA A 66 -6.21 -3.04 14.08
C ALA A 66 -5.12 -3.90 13.46
N PHE A 67 -5.49 -4.72 12.49
CA PHE A 67 -4.56 -5.52 11.70
C PHE A 67 -5.14 -5.81 10.32
N THR A 68 -4.27 -6.02 9.34
CA THR A 68 -4.67 -6.53 8.03
C THR A 68 -4.69 -8.05 8.04
N HIS A 69 -5.66 -8.66 7.36
CA HIS A 69 -5.68 -10.09 7.05
C HIS A 69 -5.55 -10.28 5.55
N THR A 70 -4.51 -11.00 5.13
CA THR A 70 -4.25 -11.28 3.70
C THR A 70 -4.84 -12.62 3.33
N THR A 71 -5.75 -12.62 2.35
CA THR A 71 -6.31 -13.83 1.76
C THR A 71 -5.73 -14.06 0.35
N ASN A 72 -6.12 -15.11 -0.32
CA ASN A 72 -5.66 -15.39 -1.69
C ASN A 72 -6.07 -14.30 -2.71
N ASN A 73 -7.14 -13.56 -2.46
CA ASN A 73 -7.74 -12.65 -3.42
C ASN A 73 -7.94 -11.21 -2.92
N LYS A 74 -7.65 -10.91 -1.68
CA LYS A 74 -7.79 -9.57 -1.10
C LYS A 74 -7.03 -9.41 0.21
N VAL A 75 -6.84 -8.16 0.63
CA VAL A 75 -6.44 -7.78 1.98
C VAL A 75 -7.64 -7.14 2.66
N GLU A 76 -7.91 -7.54 3.90
CA GLU A 76 -9.03 -7.11 4.73
C GLU A 76 -8.52 -6.39 5.98
N LEU A 77 -9.31 -5.49 6.55
CA LEU A 77 -8.97 -4.78 7.80
C LEU A 77 -9.87 -5.26 8.92
N TYR A 78 -9.25 -5.73 10.00
CA TYR A 78 -9.90 -6.21 11.21
C TYR A 78 -9.57 -5.33 12.40
N ILE A 79 -10.46 -5.32 13.39
CA ILE A 79 -10.21 -4.75 14.72
C ILE A 79 -10.44 -5.83 15.77
N ILE A 80 -9.55 -5.90 16.76
CA ILE A 80 -9.75 -6.59 18.04
C ILE A 80 -10.18 -5.54 19.07
N ASP A 81 -11.30 -5.74 19.71
CA ASP A 81 -11.70 -4.97 20.89
C ASP A 81 -11.10 -5.65 22.14
N VAL A 82 -10.29 -4.90 22.89
CA VAL A 82 -9.51 -5.41 24.02
C VAL A 82 -10.41 -5.82 25.19
N ALA A 83 -11.49 -5.08 25.42
CA ALA A 83 -12.41 -5.38 26.54
C ALA A 83 -13.19 -6.68 26.28
N THR A 84 -13.73 -6.84 25.07
CA THR A 84 -14.54 -8.00 24.71
C THR A 84 -13.69 -9.18 24.18
N LYS A 85 -12.41 -8.94 23.84
CA LYS A 85 -11.48 -9.93 23.26
C LYS A 85 -12.01 -10.50 21.93
N LYS A 86 -12.73 -9.67 21.18
CA LYS A 86 -13.38 -10.08 19.93
C LYS A 86 -12.76 -9.37 18.73
N ALA A 87 -12.40 -10.15 17.70
CA ALA A 87 -12.03 -9.65 16.40
C ALA A 87 -13.26 -9.48 15.51
N SER A 88 -13.26 -8.43 14.69
CA SER A 88 -14.33 -8.14 13.73
C SER A 88 -13.77 -7.55 12.46
N LEU A 89 -14.27 -7.99 11.31
CA LEU A 89 -14.01 -7.37 10.01
C LEU A 89 -14.68 -6.00 9.95
N ILE A 90 -13.92 -4.98 9.57
CA ILE A 90 -14.45 -3.61 9.47
C ILE A 90 -14.43 -3.05 8.05
N SER A 91 -13.53 -3.49 7.19
CA SER A 91 -13.46 -3.02 5.80
C SER A 91 -14.53 -3.69 4.95
N LYS A 92 -15.30 -2.88 4.22
CA LYS A 92 -16.22 -3.38 3.17
C LYS A 92 -15.52 -3.54 1.82
N ARG A 93 -14.38 -2.85 1.65
CA ARG A 93 -13.56 -2.86 0.44
C ARG A 93 -12.26 -3.59 0.70
N ALA A 94 -11.71 -4.22 -0.34
CA ALA A 94 -10.38 -4.78 -0.28
C ALA A 94 -9.35 -3.65 -0.14
N LEU A 95 -8.34 -3.86 0.72
CA LEU A 95 -7.26 -2.90 0.90
C LEU A 95 -6.24 -3.02 -0.24
N ASN A 96 -5.63 -1.87 -0.58
CA ASN A 96 -4.43 -1.81 -1.40
C ASN A 96 -3.22 -1.62 -0.48
N SER A 97 -2.38 -2.64 -0.38
CA SER A 97 -1.15 -2.63 0.42
C SER A 97 0.12 -2.66 -0.43
N VAL A 98 0.02 -2.33 -1.72
CA VAL A 98 1.15 -2.32 -2.67
C VAL A 98 2.25 -1.33 -2.29
N LEU A 99 1.87 -0.13 -1.84
CA LEU A 99 2.80 0.93 -1.44
C LEU A 99 2.55 1.39 -0.01
N GLY A 100 3.60 1.50 0.80
CA GLY A 100 3.54 2.06 2.15
C GLY A 100 2.49 1.42 3.06
N ASN A 101 2.16 2.11 4.14
CA ASN A 101 1.17 1.61 5.09
C ASN A 101 -0.24 1.57 4.49
N PRO A 102 -0.99 0.46 4.65
CA PRO A 102 -2.33 0.34 4.09
C PRO A 102 -3.40 1.13 4.87
N TYR A 103 -3.20 1.42 6.14
CA TYR A 103 -4.16 2.16 6.97
C TYR A 103 -3.48 2.96 8.09
N THR A 104 -4.25 3.86 8.72
CA THR A 104 -3.87 4.57 9.95
C THR A 104 -5.11 4.88 10.79
N TRP A 105 -4.93 4.98 12.11
CA TRP A 105 -5.96 5.43 13.03
C TRP A 105 -6.09 6.96 12.99
N VAL A 106 -7.33 7.45 12.94
CA VAL A 106 -7.68 8.86 13.21
C VAL A 106 -8.00 9.02 14.70
N ASP A 107 -8.88 8.18 15.20
CA ASP A 107 -9.28 8.03 16.59
C ASP A 107 -9.69 6.57 16.85
N ASP A 108 -10.14 6.23 18.06
CA ASP A 108 -10.51 4.84 18.42
C ASP A 108 -11.69 4.27 17.63
N ASN A 109 -12.41 5.11 16.90
CA ASN A 109 -13.60 4.73 16.13
C ASN A 109 -13.47 5.00 14.65
N THR A 110 -12.39 5.63 14.23
CA THR A 110 -12.16 6.07 12.84
C THR A 110 -10.81 5.63 12.33
N LEU A 111 -10.81 4.92 11.22
CA LEU A 111 -9.62 4.51 10.47
C LEU A 111 -9.66 5.11 9.07
N LEU A 112 -8.48 5.44 8.57
CA LEU A 112 -8.23 5.74 7.16
C LEU A 112 -7.52 4.55 6.54
N TYR A 113 -7.95 4.06 5.38
CA TYR A 113 -7.27 3.00 4.68
C TYR A 113 -7.31 3.19 3.16
N LYS A 114 -6.33 2.64 2.47
CA LYS A 114 -6.27 2.61 1.01
C LYS A 114 -7.05 1.41 0.50
N SER A 115 -8.04 1.62 -0.34
CA SER A 115 -8.76 0.54 -1.02
C SER A 115 -8.27 0.35 -2.45
N THR A 116 -8.42 -0.85 -2.98
CA THR A 116 -8.29 -1.13 -4.41
C THR A 116 -9.40 -0.42 -5.19
N ILE A 117 -9.12 -0.03 -6.44
CA ILE A 117 -10.11 0.56 -7.35
C ILE A 117 -10.77 -0.53 -8.19
N SER A 118 -9.99 -1.50 -8.60
CA SER A 118 -10.39 -2.60 -9.47
C SER A 118 -10.04 -3.93 -8.81
N ASN A 119 -10.63 -5.00 -9.30
CA ASN A 119 -10.23 -6.35 -8.92
C ASN A 119 -9.13 -6.89 -9.84
N ALA A 120 -8.46 -7.96 -9.43
CA ALA A 120 -7.35 -8.55 -10.16
C ALA A 120 -7.71 -9.00 -11.60
N SER A 121 -8.97 -9.34 -11.87
CA SER A 121 -9.41 -9.78 -13.20
C SER A 121 -9.38 -8.68 -14.27
N ALA A 122 -9.37 -7.41 -13.85
CA ALA A 122 -9.24 -6.25 -14.74
C ALA A 122 -7.78 -5.86 -15.01
N ALA A 123 -6.79 -6.63 -14.55
CA ALA A 123 -5.39 -6.34 -14.75
C ALA A 123 -5.01 -6.30 -16.25
N PRO A 124 -4.11 -5.39 -16.63
CA PRO A 124 -3.61 -5.31 -17.99
C PRO A 124 -3.05 -6.66 -18.44
N LYS A 125 -3.44 -7.10 -19.64
CA LYS A 125 -2.93 -8.34 -20.25
C LYS A 125 -1.79 -7.98 -21.20
N ARG A 126 -0.70 -8.75 -21.13
CA ARG A 126 0.42 -8.55 -22.04
C ARG A 126 -0.04 -8.79 -23.49
N PRO A 127 0.24 -7.87 -24.42
CA PRO A 127 -0.06 -8.08 -25.84
C PRO A 127 0.60 -9.37 -26.35
N ILE A 128 -0.13 -10.16 -27.11
CA ILE A 128 0.33 -11.45 -27.66
C ILE A 128 1.38 -11.23 -28.75
N THR A 129 1.33 -10.07 -29.44
CA THR A 129 2.26 -9.74 -30.51
C THR A 129 3.60 -9.32 -29.93
N PRO A 130 4.71 -10.07 -30.21
CA PRO A 130 6.03 -9.64 -29.82
C PRO A 130 6.31 -8.27 -30.46
N LYS A 131 6.70 -7.28 -29.67
CA LYS A 131 7.34 -6.09 -30.24
C LYS A 131 8.66 -6.55 -30.85
N GLY A 132 8.97 -6.07 -32.05
CA GLY A 132 10.26 -6.33 -32.70
C GLY A 132 11.45 -5.98 -31.79
N PRO A 133 12.64 -6.36 -32.13
CA PRO A 133 13.83 -6.17 -31.30
C PRO A 133 13.95 -4.69 -30.90
N THR A 134 14.15 -4.43 -29.62
CA THR A 134 14.43 -3.08 -29.13
C THR A 134 15.86 -2.74 -29.52
N ILE A 135 16.04 -1.89 -30.51
CA ILE A 135 17.36 -1.39 -30.91
C ILE A 135 17.73 -0.28 -29.94
N GLN A 136 18.67 -0.53 -29.05
CA GLN A 136 19.33 0.53 -28.27
C GLN A 136 20.47 1.11 -29.13
N GLN A 137 20.29 2.32 -29.62
CA GLN A 137 21.38 3.10 -30.20
C GLN A 137 22.05 3.95 -29.13
N ASN A 138 23.24 3.58 -28.73
CA ASN A 138 24.09 4.38 -27.87
C ASN A 138 24.89 5.37 -28.72
N LEU A 139 24.46 6.63 -28.77
CA LEU A 139 25.12 7.72 -29.54
C LEU A 139 26.33 8.29 -28.80
N GLY A 140 27.13 7.47 -28.11
CA GLY A 140 28.38 7.89 -27.46
C GLY A 140 28.21 8.68 -26.17
N LYS A 141 27.00 8.82 -25.64
CA LYS A 141 26.75 9.36 -24.26
C LYS A 141 26.72 8.20 -23.28
N ALA A 142 27.50 8.29 -22.22
CA ALA A 142 27.41 7.34 -21.12
C ALA A 142 25.97 7.38 -20.56
N ALA A 143 25.21 6.31 -20.76
CA ALA A 143 23.91 6.16 -20.16
C ALA A 143 24.13 5.57 -18.75
N PRO A 144 23.43 6.07 -17.70
CA PRO A 144 23.48 5.46 -16.39
C PRO A 144 23.05 4.00 -16.51
N SER A 145 23.89 3.09 -16.01
CA SER A 145 23.54 1.67 -15.96
C SER A 145 22.48 1.48 -14.85
N PRO A 146 21.33 0.85 -15.12
CA PRO A 146 20.35 0.61 -14.09
C PRO A 146 20.92 -0.35 -13.04
N THR A 147 21.11 0.14 -11.82
CA THR A 147 21.65 -0.62 -10.68
C THR A 147 20.55 -1.33 -9.88
N TYR A 148 19.29 -1.01 -10.11
CA TYR A 148 18.17 -1.58 -9.40
C TYR A 148 17.53 -2.76 -10.14
N GLN A 149 17.02 -3.72 -9.38
CA GLN A 149 16.25 -4.84 -9.91
C GLN A 149 14.79 -4.49 -10.14
N ASP A 150 14.12 -5.28 -10.99
CA ASP A 150 12.67 -5.26 -11.18
C ASP A 150 12.10 -3.87 -11.62
N LEU A 151 12.92 -3.11 -12.40
CA LEU A 151 12.52 -1.79 -12.92
C LEU A 151 11.40 -1.89 -13.97
N ILE A 152 10.76 -0.77 -14.28
CA ILE A 152 9.91 -0.61 -15.46
C ILE A 152 10.78 -0.76 -16.71
N LYS A 153 10.35 -1.59 -17.67
CA LYS A 153 11.09 -1.88 -18.90
C LYS A 153 10.31 -1.55 -20.16
N SER A 154 9.03 -1.31 -20.04
CA SER A 154 8.13 -1.08 -21.16
C SER A 154 6.91 -0.25 -20.78
N PRO A 155 6.22 0.36 -21.75
CA PRO A 155 4.94 1.03 -21.50
C PRO A 155 3.87 0.09 -20.93
N PHE A 156 3.98 -1.21 -21.17
CA PHE A 156 3.11 -2.20 -20.54
C PHE A 156 3.37 -2.30 -19.02
N ASP A 157 4.63 -2.27 -18.61
CA ASP A 157 5.00 -2.30 -17.18
C ASP A 157 4.52 -1.04 -16.46
N GLU A 158 4.49 0.13 -17.15
CA GLU A 158 3.88 1.35 -16.60
C GLU A 158 2.38 1.15 -16.33
N GLN A 159 1.65 0.54 -17.26
CA GLN A 159 0.23 0.25 -17.09
C GLN A 159 0.00 -0.73 -15.93
N VAL A 160 0.84 -1.75 -15.82
CA VAL A 160 0.80 -2.73 -14.73
C VAL A 160 1.06 -2.04 -13.39
N PHE A 161 2.13 -1.24 -13.29
CA PHE A 161 2.44 -0.48 -12.07
C PHE A 161 1.28 0.43 -11.69
N GLN A 162 0.79 1.24 -12.63
CA GLN A 162 -0.34 2.15 -12.38
C GLN A 162 -1.58 1.41 -11.90
N PHE A 163 -1.91 0.28 -12.52
CA PHE A 163 -3.08 -0.54 -12.16
C PHE A 163 -3.00 -1.02 -10.71
N TYR A 164 -1.86 -1.58 -10.28
CA TYR A 164 -1.72 -2.15 -8.95
C TYR A 164 -1.49 -1.07 -7.87
N ALA A 165 -0.77 -0.01 -8.20
CA ALA A 165 -0.44 1.06 -7.25
C ALA A 165 -1.56 2.08 -7.05
N LEU A 166 -2.53 2.18 -7.99
CA LEU A 166 -3.66 3.09 -7.89
C LEU A 166 -4.57 2.68 -6.73
N SER A 167 -4.86 3.63 -5.85
CA SER A 167 -5.68 3.40 -4.66
C SER A 167 -6.65 4.54 -4.39
N GLN A 168 -7.72 4.24 -3.67
CA GLN A 168 -8.69 5.20 -3.16
C GLN A 168 -8.63 5.24 -1.64
N LEU A 169 -8.43 6.43 -1.08
CA LEU A 169 -8.47 6.59 0.38
C LEU A 169 -9.92 6.53 0.87
N VAL A 170 -10.14 5.77 1.94
CA VAL A 170 -11.45 5.52 2.55
C VAL A 170 -11.38 5.87 4.02
N ILE A 171 -12.37 6.61 4.50
CA ILE A 171 -12.61 6.83 5.92
C ILE A 171 -13.63 5.79 6.38
N ASN A 172 -13.27 4.99 7.36
CA ASN A 172 -14.20 4.08 8.04
C ASN A 172 -14.43 4.58 9.46
N LYS A 173 -15.63 5.05 9.73
CA LYS A 173 -16.05 5.48 11.06
C LYS A 173 -17.13 4.54 11.58
N ASN A 174 -16.81 3.72 12.57
CA ASN A 174 -17.72 2.71 13.14
C ASN A 174 -18.37 1.80 12.08
N GLY A 175 -17.59 1.38 11.04
CA GLY A 175 -18.10 0.54 9.95
C GLY A 175 -18.85 1.29 8.85
N VAL A 176 -19.03 2.61 8.96
CA VAL A 176 -19.56 3.44 7.88
C VAL A 176 -18.39 3.98 7.06
N GLU A 177 -18.40 3.71 5.75
CA GLU A 177 -17.34 4.09 4.83
C GLU A 177 -17.72 5.29 3.97
N THR A 178 -16.79 6.25 3.87
CA THR A 178 -16.84 7.38 2.94
C THR A 178 -15.53 7.49 2.18
N LEU A 179 -15.60 7.91 0.92
CA LEU A 179 -14.40 8.12 0.10
C LEU A 179 -13.77 9.47 0.43
N SER A 180 -12.44 9.51 0.47
CA SER A 180 -11.66 10.72 0.67
C SER A 180 -10.84 11.02 -0.60
N GLY A 181 -11.14 12.13 -1.25
CA GLY A 181 -10.48 12.59 -2.48
C GLY A 181 -10.75 11.72 -3.70
N LYS A 182 -9.88 11.87 -4.70
CA LYS A 182 -9.89 11.07 -5.93
C LYS A 182 -8.86 9.94 -5.86
N PRO A 183 -9.04 8.87 -6.64
CA PRO A 183 -8.02 7.84 -6.77
C PRO A 183 -6.67 8.42 -7.20
N CYS A 184 -5.58 7.94 -6.58
CA CYS A 184 -4.22 8.34 -6.90
C CYS A 184 -3.22 7.22 -6.55
N ILE A 185 -2.00 7.33 -7.02
CA ILE A 185 -0.91 6.45 -6.60
C ILE A 185 -0.35 7.02 -5.29
N LEU A 186 -0.96 6.63 -4.18
CA LEU A 186 -0.64 7.12 -2.85
C LEU A 186 0.48 6.27 -2.23
N SER A 187 1.71 6.79 -2.27
CA SER A 187 2.87 6.08 -1.72
C SER A 187 2.96 6.17 -0.20
N ASN A 188 2.56 7.30 0.37
CA ASN A 188 2.51 7.48 1.82
C ASN A 188 1.46 8.52 2.21
N PHE A 189 0.93 8.39 3.42
CA PHE A 189 0.07 9.38 4.04
C PHE A 189 0.21 9.35 5.56
N SER A 190 0.06 10.51 6.19
CA SER A 190 0.08 10.66 7.64
C SER A 190 -0.90 11.73 8.08
N LEU A 191 -1.41 11.59 9.31
CA LEU A 191 -2.29 12.57 9.92
C LEU A 191 -1.50 13.69 10.57
N SER A 192 -2.05 14.91 10.53
CA SER A 192 -1.60 16.01 11.38
C SER A 192 -1.85 15.68 12.87
N PRO A 193 -1.09 16.30 13.80
CA PRO A 193 -1.28 16.07 15.24
C PRO A 193 -2.71 16.36 15.72
N ASP A 194 -3.38 17.37 15.13
CA ASP A 194 -4.77 17.73 15.44
C ASP A 194 -5.81 16.87 14.71
N LYS A 195 -5.34 15.90 13.89
CA LYS A 195 -6.15 14.92 13.12
C LYS A 195 -7.14 15.53 12.11
N LYS A 196 -6.94 16.80 11.72
CA LYS A 196 -7.81 17.49 10.75
C LYS A 196 -7.31 17.42 9.32
N TYR A 197 -6.01 17.17 9.14
CA TYR A 197 -5.34 17.19 7.85
C TYR A 197 -4.56 15.92 7.59
N LEU A 198 -4.32 15.66 6.32
CA LEU A 198 -3.47 14.59 5.81
C LEU A 198 -2.31 15.18 5.04
N LEU A 199 -1.09 14.80 5.38
CA LEU A 199 0.05 14.91 4.49
C LEU A 199 0.08 13.67 3.60
N GLN A 200 0.06 13.85 2.29
CA GLN A 200 0.04 12.77 1.31
C GLN A 200 1.20 12.93 0.32
N LYS A 201 1.83 11.81 -0.04
CA LYS A 201 2.80 11.73 -1.14
C LYS A 201 2.19 10.93 -2.28
N HIS A 202 1.92 11.62 -3.39
CA HIS A 202 1.38 11.02 -4.61
C HIS A 202 2.50 10.82 -5.63
N LEU A 203 2.66 9.61 -6.15
CA LEU A 203 3.56 9.38 -7.28
C LEU A 203 2.89 9.84 -8.56
N GLN A 204 3.69 10.40 -9.48
CA GLN A 204 3.23 11.00 -10.73
C GLN A 204 3.97 10.41 -11.94
N GLN A 205 3.33 10.49 -13.10
CA GLN A 205 3.99 10.26 -14.38
C GLN A 205 4.83 11.49 -14.78
N PRO A 206 5.84 11.30 -15.67
CA PRO A 206 6.27 10.04 -16.27
C PRO A 206 7.01 9.16 -15.27
N PHE A 207 6.77 7.83 -15.31
CA PHE A 207 7.53 6.91 -14.46
C PHE A 207 8.93 6.67 -15.01
N SER A 208 9.89 6.51 -14.12
CA SER A 208 11.28 6.25 -14.50
C SER A 208 11.52 4.79 -14.87
N TYR A 209 12.41 4.59 -15.83
CA TYR A 209 12.94 3.28 -16.21
C TYR A 209 14.30 2.98 -15.56
N LEU A 210 14.85 3.95 -14.80
CA LEU A 210 16.18 3.88 -14.20
C LEU A 210 16.17 3.77 -12.68
N VAL A 211 15.07 4.17 -12.02
CA VAL A 211 14.92 4.10 -10.57
C VAL A 211 13.64 3.34 -10.18
N THR A 212 13.57 2.90 -8.94
CA THR A 212 12.39 2.25 -8.37
C THR A 212 11.28 3.25 -8.08
N ALA A 213 10.08 2.78 -7.71
CA ALA A 213 8.93 3.62 -7.37
C ALA A 213 9.24 4.70 -6.32
N ASN A 214 10.18 4.46 -5.41
CA ASN A 214 10.58 5.45 -4.39
C ASN A 214 11.25 6.69 -5.00
N GLY A 215 11.86 6.56 -6.16
CA GLY A 215 12.51 7.64 -6.88
C GLY A 215 11.66 8.27 -7.99
N PHE A 216 10.40 7.89 -8.15
CA PHE A 216 9.52 8.48 -9.16
C PHE A 216 9.14 9.92 -8.83
N PRO A 217 8.79 10.73 -9.83
CA PRO A 217 8.24 12.05 -9.62
C PRO A 217 7.10 11.98 -8.61
N SER A 218 7.03 12.92 -7.70
CA SER A 218 6.03 12.89 -6.64
C SER A 218 5.58 14.27 -6.21
N LYS A 219 4.32 14.37 -5.83
CA LYS A 219 3.72 15.58 -5.26
C LYS A 219 3.40 15.36 -3.79
N MET A 220 3.85 16.27 -2.94
CA MET A 220 3.49 16.31 -1.53
C MET A 220 2.38 17.33 -1.32
N VAL A 221 1.25 16.88 -0.80
CA VAL A 221 0.07 17.72 -0.61
C VAL A 221 -0.48 17.60 0.81
N ILE A 222 -1.04 18.71 1.31
CA ILE A 222 -1.90 18.71 2.49
C ILE A 222 -3.33 18.73 2.01
N THR A 223 -4.14 17.79 2.50
CA THR A 223 -5.59 17.75 2.28
C THR A 223 -6.32 17.78 3.61
N ASP A 224 -7.61 18.15 3.61
CA ASP A 224 -8.50 17.78 4.70
C ASP A 224 -8.90 16.30 4.61
N LEU A 225 -9.66 15.82 5.58
CA LEU A 225 -10.10 14.41 5.60
C LEU A 225 -11.06 14.06 4.46
N THR A 226 -11.72 15.04 3.85
CA THR A 226 -12.58 14.81 2.66
C THR A 226 -11.77 14.64 1.37
N GLY A 227 -10.46 14.91 1.43
CA GLY A 227 -9.54 14.85 0.29
C GLY A 227 -9.46 16.15 -0.51
N LYS A 228 -10.04 17.25 -0.02
CA LYS A 228 -9.86 18.57 -0.60
C LYS A 228 -8.44 19.06 -0.34
N THR A 229 -7.71 19.39 -1.40
CA THR A 229 -6.35 19.93 -1.29
C THR A 229 -6.39 21.30 -0.65
N ILE A 230 -5.65 21.46 0.44
CA ILE A 230 -5.43 22.72 1.15
C ILE A 230 -4.16 23.38 0.63
N LYS A 231 -3.07 22.63 0.47
CA LYS A 231 -1.80 23.15 -0.01
C LYS A 231 -0.98 22.09 -0.73
N VAL A 232 -0.31 22.50 -1.78
CA VAL A 232 0.79 21.74 -2.39
C VAL A 232 2.09 22.20 -1.71
N LEU A 233 2.82 21.28 -1.10
CA LEU A 233 4.07 21.57 -0.40
C LEU A 233 5.27 21.47 -1.31
N ALA A 234 5.29 20.45 -2.18
CA ALA A 234 6.38 20.19 -3.09
C ALA A 234 5.89 19.43 -4.33
N ASP A 235 6.54 19.69 -5.45
CA ASP A 235 6.47 18.92 -6.67
C ASP A 235 7.91 18.47 -6.98
N LEU A 236 8.20 17.21 -6.73
CA LEU A 236 9.55 16.66 -6.75
C LEU A 236 9.75 15.90 -8.06
N PRO A 237 10.82 16.20 -8.82
CA PRO A 237 11.16 15.45 -10.01
C PRO A 237 11.60 14.02 -9.68
N SER A 238 11.82 13.20 -10.71
CA SER A 238 12.49 11.91 -10.56
C SER A 238 13.89 12.08 -9.96
N THR A 239 14.30 11.10 -9.15
CA THR A 239 15.67 11.06 -8.61
C THR A 239 16.68 10.47 -9.58
N GLU A 240 16.34 10.35 -10.87
CA GLU A 240 17.27 9.97 -11.92
C GLU A 240 18.47 10.92 -11.97
N GLY A 241 19.69 10.38 -12.00
CA GLY A 241 20.91 11.18 -12.05
C GLY A 241 21.29 11.88 -10.72
N THR A 242 20.53 11.65 -9.65
CA THR A 242 21.00 12.08 -8.30
C THR A 242 22.08 11.09 -7.88
N PRO A 243 23.33 11.55 -7.55
CA PRO A 243 24.37 10.66 -7.07
C PRO A 243 23.86 9.92 -5.83
N SER A 244 23.97 8.61 -5.80
CA SER A 244 23.82 7.84 -4.57
C SER A 244 24.97 8.28 -3.67
N GLY A 245 24.71 8.84 -2.49
CA GLY A 245 25.68 9.48 -1.58
C GLY A 245 26.78 8.55 -1.05
N TYR A 246 27.40 7.77 -1.93
CA TYR A 246 28.55 6.88 -1.74
C TYR A 246 29.62 7.11 -2.82
N ASP A 247 29.74 8.32 -3.37
CA ASP A 247 30.89 8.73 -4.19
C ASP A 247 31.87 9.57 -3.34
#